data_28649f4ed1a7fecd6d550ab23ee3fe0f
#
_entry.id   28649f4ed1a7fecd6d550ab23ee3fe0f
#
_cell.length_a   1.000
_cell.length_b   1.000
_cell.length_c   1.000
_cell.angle_alpha   90.00
_cell.angle_beta   90.00
_cell.angle_gamma   90.00
#
_symmetry.space_group_name_H-M   'P 1'
#
loop_
_entity.id
_entity.type
_entity.pdbx_description
1 polymer ?
#
loop_
_entity_poly.entity_id
_entity_poly.type
_entity_poly.pdbx_seq_one_letter_code
_entity_poly.pdbx_strand_id
1 'polypeptide(L)'
;RRTMGQVMVPERLLEIVQQNNEKAYPQIIMDEASYPYLFHLSDIRQNLIAFLPVTKQMRVLERNAGCGALTGKLLSMALHVTAAVESMEEAEILRARYKDADNLTVSVISDADTGTEKNVLYRDQTYDMILIAGEFSRYQKELSCMREHLADSGKLYVADANRLGLKYFAGCQEEYRGGYFTGLENYDENPRIFTADEGDVKPRVYTRKEYEQILKEAGFPEIYVYYPYPDHKFPACIYSDEYLPGKGELSDNRRNFDRDRVQLFDEKRVFDTVLAEGLFGELTNSFLIEAGNKTEEKRVIYSKYSNERARQFAIRTDICKNTDGEKNVKKYALYPEGKEHICHMEMAYERLTSCYEDGRDKIAFCACHTKNDVSVSAFDSGTTLQDVMERALEANQTELVKNILDDYAKRIMEYGGKKRFLLTEDFKKVFGEVDFTEEPEAVDICDIDMIFANILIPKGSENKIGQAKWTVIDYEWTFFFPVPKLFVLY
;
A
#
# COMPACT_ATOMS: atom_id res chain seq x y z
N ARG A 1 -31.72 -4.07 -17.18
CA ARG A 1 -31.74 -5.28 -16.30
C ARG A 1 -31.18 -4.83 -14.95
N ARG A 2 -32.03 -4.42 -14.01
CA ARG A 2 -31.69 -4.37 -12.60
C ARG A 2 -31.35 -5.81 -12.21
N THR A 3 -30.10 -6.09 -11.94
CA THR A 3 -29.67 -7.40 -11.44
C THR A 3 -30.31 -7.63 -10.08
N MET A 4 -31.01 -8.73 -9.93
CA MET A 4 -31.67 -9.21 -8.70
C MET A 4 -30.72 -9.35 -7.49
N GLY A 5 -29.43 -9.01 -7.65
CA GLY A 5 -28.42 -9.18 -6.61
C GLY A 5 -28.21 -8.01 -5.63
N GLN A 6 -28.68 -6.81 -5.94
CA GLN A 6 -28.37 -5.63 -5.09
C GLN A 6 -29.24 -5.51 -3.83
N VAL A 7 -30.43 -6.11 -3.81
CA VAL A 7 -31.33 -6.05 -2.63
C VAL A 7 -30.95 -7.09 -1.55
N MET A 8 -30.22 -8.13 -1.91
CA MET A 8 -29.81 -9.21 -0.97
C MET A 8 -28.43 -9.03 -0.35
N VAL A 9 -27.63 -8.06 -0.79
CA VAL A 9 -26.23 -7.90 -0.33
C VAL A 9 -26.14 -7.48 1.15
N PRO A 10 -26.90 -6.51 1.67
CA PRO A 10 -26.82 -6.14 3.08
C PRO A 10 -27.24 -7.28 4.02
N GLU A 11 -28.33 -7.98 3.71
CA GLU A 11 -28.80 -9.12 4.51
C GLU A 11 -27.76 -10.24 4.56
N ARG A 12 -27.18 -10.59 3.40
CA ARG A 12 -26.16 -11.61 3.31
C ARG A 12 -24.86 -11.20 4.00
N LEU A 13 -24.45 -9.92 3.91
CA LEU A 13 -23.32 -9.40 4.67
C LEU A 13 -23.54 -9.48 6.17
N LEU A 14 -24.74 -9.16 6.64
CA LEU A 14 -25.09 -9.28 8.06
C LEU A 14 -24.96 -10.73 8.55
N GLU A 15 -25.51 -11.70 7.80
CA GLU A 15 -25.35 -13.13 8.11
C GLU A 15 -23.87 -13.54 8.19
N ILE A 16 -23.06 -13.12 7.20
CA ILE A 16 -21.64 -13.44 7.14
C ILE A 16 -20.91 -12.93 8.39
N VAL A 17 -21.08 -11.66 8.76
CA VAL A 17 -20.37 -11.06 9.89
C VAL A 17 -20.86 -11.57 11.25
N GLN A 18 -22.11 -12.04 11.35
CA GLN A 18 -22.66 -12.66 12.55
C GLN A 18 -22.13 -14.08 12.77
N GLN A 19 -21.91 -14.84 11.70
CA GLN A 19 -21.56 -16.27 11.75
C GLN A 19 -20.07 -16.53 11.66
N ASN A 20 -19.28 -15.57 11.14
CA ASN A 20 -17.88 -15.76 10.83
C ASN A 20 -17.01 -14.67 11.45
N ASN A 21 -15.76 -15.01 11.76
CA ASN A 21 -14.72 -14.03 12.09
C ASN A 21 -13.94 -13.62 10.83
N GLU A 22 -13.15 -12.56 10.94
CA GLU A 22 -12.40 -11.99 9.80
C GLU A 22 -11.40 -12.97 9.14
N LYS A 23 -10.96 -14.03 9.84
CA LYS A 23 -10.08 -15.06 9.25
C LYS A 23 -10.75 -15.89 8.16
N ALA A 24 -12.09 -16.00 8.20
CA ALA A 24 -12.86 -16.72 7.20
C ALA A 24 -13.17 -15.88 5.94
N TYR A 25 -13.04 -14.55 6.01
CA TYR A 25 -13.45 -13.66 4.91
C TYR A 25 -12.73 -13.90 3.59
N PRO A 26 -11.43 -14.22 3.51
CA PRO A 26 -10.79 -14.51 2.24
C PRO A 26 -11.48 -15.66 1.47
N GLN A 27 -11.84 -16.74 2.17
CA GLN A 27 -12.54 -17.87 1.53
C GLN A 27 -13.96 -17.47 1.11
N ILE A 28 -14.68 -16.73 1.95
CA ILE A 28 -16.04 -16.26 1.64
C ILE A 28 -16.03 -15.35 0.40
N ILE A 29 -15.06 -14.44 0.29
CA ILE A 29 -14.89 -13.57 -0.88
C ILE A 29 -14.70 -14.40 -2.15
N MET A 30 -13.91 -15.47 -2.08
CA MET A 30 -13.71 -16.39 -3.22
C MET A 30 -15.00 -17.15 -3.58
N ASP A 31 -15.74 -17.61 -2.60
CA ASP A 31 -16.96 -18.39 -2.79
C ASP A 31 -18.11 -17.53 -3.36
N GLU A 32 -18.28 -16.33 -2.83
CA GLU A 32 -19.31 -15.37 -3.28
C GLU A 32 -18.95 -14.73 -4.64
N ALA A 33 -17.65 -14.62 -4.97
CA ALA A 33 -17.08 -14.16 -6.24
C ALA A 33 -17.73 -12.89 -6.78
N SER A 34 -18.01 -11.92 -5.90
CA SER A 34 -18.75 -10.69 -6.22
C SER A 34 -18.10 -9.47 -5.57
N TYR A 35 -18.10 -8.36 -6.31
CA TYR A 35 -17.45 -7.12 -5.89
C TYR A 35 -17.93 -6.58 -4.53
N PRO A 36 -19.22 -6.56 -4.15
CA PRO A 36 -19.65 -6.07 -2.85
C PRO A 36 -18.97 -6.81 -1.67
N TYR A 37 -18.82 -8.14 -1.75
CA TYR A 37 -18.15 -8.90 -0.69
C TYR A 37 -16.65 -8.62 -0.67
N LEU A 38 -16.01 -8.51 -1.82
CA LEU A 38 -14.61 -8.06 -1.91
C LEU A 38 -14.45 -6.67 -1.27
N PHE A 39 -15.33 -5.71 -1.60
CA PHE A 39 -15.24 -4.34 -1.11
C PHE A 39 -15.47 -4.23 0.41
N HIS A 40 -16.44 -4.96 0.95
CA HIS A 40 -16.79 -4.82 2.37
C HIS A 40 -16.01 -5.75 3.31
N LEU A 41 -15.47 -6.87 2.82
CA LEU A 41 -14.83 -7.87 3.68
C LEU A 41 -13.30 -7.95 3.53
N SER A 42 -12.73 -7.46 2.41
CA SER A 42 -11.28 -7.56 2.16
C SER A 42 -10.47 -6.70 3.13
N ASP A 43 -9.47 -7.31 3.75
CA ASP A 43 -8.49 -6.65 4.60
C ASP A 43 -7.47 -5.81 3.80
N ILE A 44 -7.32 -6.04 2.48
CA ILE A 44 -6.48 -5.21 1.59
C ILE A 44 -6.91 -3.73 1.64
N ARG A 45 -8.20 -3.45 1.84
CA ARG A 45 -8.68 -2.07 2.01
C ARG A 45 -8.00 -1.33 3.16
N GLN A 46 -7.64 -2.06 4.22
CA GLN A 46 -6.98 -1.50 5.40
C GLN A 46 -5.58 -0.94 5.11
N ASN A 47 -4.97 -1.33 3.98
CA ASN A 47 -3.69 -0.78 3.53
C ASN A 47 -3.74 0.74 3.35
N LEU A 48 -4.93 1.28 2.98
CA LEU A 48 -5.14 2.72 2.81
C LEU A 48 -4.75 3.53 4.04
N ILE A 49 -4.95 2.96 5.23
CA ILE A 49 -4.80 3.67 6.51
C ILE A 49 -3.75 3.05 7.44
N ALA A 50 -3.25 1.86 7.11
CA ALA A 50 -2.38 1.11 8.03
C ALA A 50 -1.05 1.82 8.34
N PHE A 51 -0.58 2.69 7.45
CA PHE A 51 0.66 3.46 7.60
C PHE A 51 0.48 4.82 8.31
N LEU A 52 -0.76 5.27 8.50
CA LEU A 52 -1.05 6.55 9.13
C LEU A 52 -0.63 6.55 10.61
N PRO A 53 -0.22 7.70 11.16
CA PRO A 53 0.36 7.80 12.51
C PRO A 53 -0.72 7.79 13.62
N VAL A 54 -1.68 6.88 13.52
CA VAL A 54 -2.73 6.72 14.53
C VAL A 54 -2.18 6.00 15.76
N THR A 55 -2.50 6.50 16.95
CA THR A 55 -2.03 5.95 18.23
C THR A 55 -3.17 5.64 19.19
N LYS A 56 -2.89 4.82 20.21
CA LYS A 56 -3.83 4.43 21.27
C LYS A 56 -4.30 5.58 22.17
N GLN A 57 -3.86 6.82 21.92
CA GLN A 57 -4.32 8.03 22.60
C GLN A 57 -5.33 8.82 21.76
N MET A 58 -5.45 8.51 20.46
CA MET A 58 -6.22 9.29 19.50
C MET A 58 -7.69 8.89 19.43
N ARG A 59 -8.57 9.88 19.30
CA ARG A 59 -9.98 9.73 18.95
C ARG A 59 -10.14 9.94 17.45
N VAL A 60 -10.78 9.00 16.79
CA VAL A 60 -10.96 8.98 15.33
C VAL A 60 -12.44 9.07 14.99
N LEU A 61 -12.78 9.95 14.05
CA LEU A 61 -14.06 9.94 13.35
C LEU A 61 -13.86 9.32 11.96
N GLU A 62 -14.51 8.21 11.70
CA GLU A 62 -14.63 7.61 10.38
C GLU A 62 -15.96 8.04 9.77
N ARG A 63 -15.90 8.99 8.82
CA ARG A 63 -17.07 9.43 8.05
C ARG A 63 -17.21 8.55 6.82
N ASN A 64 -18.42 8.07 6.51
CA ASN A 64 -18.66 7.06 5.47
C ASN A 64 -18.05 5.69 5.80
N ALA A 65 -18.28 5.19 7.03
CA ALA A 65 -17.70 3.92 7.49
C ALA A 65 -18.29 2.69 6.76
N GLY A 66 -19.50 2.81 6.18
CA GLY A 66 -20.19 1.73 5.49
C GLY A 66 -20.30 0.48 6.35
N CYS A 67 -19.97 -0.69 5.80
CA CYS A 67 -20.00 -1.96 6.53
C CYS A 67 -18.70 -2.24 7.34
N GLY A 68 -17.88 -1.23 7.62
CA GLY A 68 -16.76 -1.33 8.54
C GLY A 68 -15.47 -1.92 7.98
N ALA A 69 -15.22 -1.82 6.67
CA ALA A 69 -14.02 -2.40 6.05
C ALA A 69 -12.71 -1.79 6.59
N LEU A 70 -12.69 -0.50 6.92
CA LEU A 70 -11.55 0.21 7.52
C LEU A 70 -11.63 0.28 9.04
N THR A 71 -12.84 0.27 9.60
CA THR A 71 -13.12 0.44 11.03
C THR A 71 -12.30 -0.51 11.91
N GLY A 72 -12.18 -1.79 11.52
CA GLY A 72 -11.41 -2.78 12.30
C GLY A 72 -9.94 -2.40 12.47
N LYS A 73 -9.32 -1.84 11.44
CA LYS A 73 -7.94 -1.34 11.52
C LYS A 73 -7.85 -0.12 12.43
N LEU A 74 -8.77 0.83 12.33
CA LEU A 74 -8.84 1.99 13.22
C LEU A 74 -9.02 1.57 14.68
N LEU A 75 -9.92 0.64 14.97
CA LEU A 75 -10.12 0.08 16.32
C LEU A 75 -8.85 -0.53 16.90
N SER A 76 -8.04 -1.19 16.06
CA SER A 76 -6.76 -1.76 16.48
C SER A 76 -5.69 -0.71 16.80
N MET A 77 -5.81 0.51 16.28
CA MET A 77 -4.80 1.57 16.37
C MET A 77 -5.20 2.70 17.34
N ALA A 78 -6.48 3.08 17.37
CA ALA A 78 -6.99 4.24 18.09
C ALA A 78 -7.40 3.94 19.54
N LEU A 79 -7.56 5.02 20.33
CA LEU A 79 -8.21 4.99 21.64
C LEU A 79 -9.72 4.73 21.49
N HIS A 80 -10.35 5.46 20.59
CA HIS A 80 -11.77 5.38 20.32
C HIS A 80 -12.08 5.71 18.87
N VAL A 81 -13.02 5.01 18.28
CA VAL A 81 -13.51 5.24 16.91
C VAL A 81 -15.00 5.56 16.96
N THR A 82 -15.36 6.72 16.40
CA THR A 82 -16.74 7.05 16.06
C THR A 82 -16.93 6.73 14.57
N ALA A 83 -17.69 5.70 14.27
CA ALA A 83 -18.01 5.29 12.90
C ALA A 83 -19.39 5.85 12.50
N ALA A 84 -19.40 6.76 11.53
CA ALA A 84 -20.61 7.36 11.01
C ALA A 84 -21.04 6.69 9.71
N VAL A 85 -22.28 6.23 9.67
CA VAL A 85 -22.89 5.51 8.54
C VAL A 85 -24.18 6.20 8.10
N GLU A 86 -24.64 5.95 6.88
CA GLU A 86 -25.80 6.60 6.27
C GLU A 86 -27.10 5.80 6.42
N SER A 87 -27.01 4.51 6.75
CA SER A 87 -28.18 3.65 6.88
C SER A 87 -28.19 2.82 8.16
N MET A 88 -29.38 2.38 8.56
CA MET A 88 -29.54 1.47 9.69
C MET A 88 -28.97 0.09 9.38
N GLU A 89 -29.05 -0.36 8.15
CA GLU A 89 -28.51 -1.63 7.68
C GLU A 89 -26.98 -1.66 7.84
N GLU A 90 -26.28 -0.60 7.41
CA GLU A 90 -24.83 -0.47 7.62
C GLU A 90 -24.49 -0.47 9.12
N ALA A 91 -25.26 0.26 9.92
CA ALA A 91 -25.06 0.30 11.37
C ALA A 91 -25.22 -1.08 12.02
N GLU A 92 -26.19 -1.87 11.57
CA GLU A 92 -26.41 -3.23 12.05
C GLU A 92 -25.25 -4.16 11.71
N ILE A 93 -24.80 -4.13 10.45
CA ILE A 93 -23.66 -4.92 9.98
C ILE A 93 -22.39 -4.54 10.77
N LEU A 94 -22.11 -3.26 10.93
CA LEU A 94 -20.94 -2.77 11.61
C LEU A 94 -20.93 -3.13 13.10
N ARG A 95 -22.07 -2.99 13.80
CA ARG A 95 -22.22 -3.42 15.19
C ARG A 95 -22.10 -4.94 15.36
N ALA A 96 -22.63 -5.71 14.42
CA ALA A 96 -22.52 -7.17 14.46
C ALA A 96 -21.06 -7.61 14.23
N ARG A 97 -20.36 -6.98 13.28
CA ARG A 97 -18.95 -7.27 12.95
C ARG A 97 -18.00 -7.00 14.11
N TYR A 98 -18.23 -5.92 14.84
CA TYR A 98 -17.35 -5.47 15.93
C TYR A 98 -18.06 -5.47 17.29
N LYS A 99 -18.94 -6.46 17.51
CA LYS A 99 -19.76 -6.59 18.74
C LYS A 99 -18.97 -6.62 20.05
N ASP A 100 -17.71 -7.08 19.97
CA ASP A 100 -16.82 -7.22 21.13
C ASP A 100 -15.86 -6.01 21.30
N ALA A 101 -16.00 -4.97 20.46
CA ALA A 101 -15.18 -3.76 20.54
C ALA A 101 -15.78 -2.77 21.54
N ASP A 102 -15.07 -2.49 22.63
CA ASP A 102 -15.44 -1.54 23.69
C ASP A 102 -15.10 -0.08 23.33
N ASN A 103 -14.28 0.13 22.30
CA ASN A 103 -13.81 1.44 21.82
C ASN A 103 -14.51 1.89 20.53
N LEU A 104 -15.74 1.43 20.25
CA LEU A 104 -16.52 1.78 19.07
C LEU A 104 -17.84 2.50 19.45
N THR A 105 -18.09 3.63 18.79
CA THR A 105 -19.42 4.25 18.72
C THR A 105 -19.92 4.24 17.28
N VAL A 106 -21.12 3.72 17.02
CA VAL A 106 -21.74 3.72 15.69
C VAL A 106 -22.89 4.73 15.66
N SER A 107 -22.79 5.73 14.80
CA SER A 107 -23.76 6.81 14.61
C SER A 107 -24.38 6.74 13.22
N VAL A 108 -25.71 6.75 13.13
CA VAL A 108 -26.43 6.87 11.84
C VAL A 108 -26.71 8.35 11.60
N ILE A 109 -26.28 8.86 10.47
CA ILE A 109 -26.40 10.28 10.10
C ILE A 109 -27.24 10.36 8.83
N SER A 110 -28.32 11.11 8.89
CA SER A 110 -29.15 11.41 7.72
C SER A 110 -28.63 12.63 6.96
N ASP A 111 -28.95 12.73 5.67
CA ASP A 111 -28.62 13.91 4.85
C ASP A 111 -29.17 15.22 5.43
N ALA A 112 -30.27 15.15 6.20
CA ALA A 112 -30.87 16.31 6.87
C ALA A 112 -30.03 16.84 8.03
N ASP A 113 -29.11 16.03 8.59
CA ASP A 113 -28.23 16.38 9.72
C ASP A 113 -26.89 16.93 9.25
N THR A 114 -26.61 16.86 7.95
CA THR A 114 -25.35 17.29 7.38
C THR A 114 -25.22 18.83 7.38
N GLY A 115 -24.10 19.35 7.87
CA GLY A 115 -23.79 20.78 7.85
C GLY A 115 -24.50 21.65 8.90
N THR A 116 -25.10 21.04 9.94
CA THR A 116 -25.71 21.79 11.04
C THR A 116 -24.92 21.61 12.34
N GLU A 117 -24.92 22.67 13.21
CA GLU A 117 -24.40 22.59 14.59
C GLU A 117 -25.08 21.52 15.45
N LYS A 118 -26.19 20.97 14.96
CA LYS A 118 -26.97 19.92 15.63
C LYS A 118 -26.47 18.51 15.31
N ASN A 119 -25.48 18.37 14.42
CA ASN A 119 -24.94 17.06 14.08
C ASN A 119 -24.33 16.42 15.33
N VAL A 120 -24.87 15.26 15.70
CA VAL A 120 -24.49 14.52 16.90
C VAL A 120 -23.01 14.13 16.92
N LEU A 121 -22.36 14.05 15.76
CA LEU A 121 -20.93 13.72 15.62
C LEU A 121 -20.02 14.79 16.24
N TYR A 122 -20.44 16.05 16.21
CA TYR A 122 -19.60 17.19 16.60
C TYR A 122 -19.99 17.79 17.95
N ARG A 123 -21.04 17.29 18.58
CA ARG A 123 -21.51 17.83 19.86
C ARG A 123 -20.52 17.48 20.99
N ASP A 124 -19.84 18.49 21.53
CA ASP A 124 -18.91 18.36 22.66
C ASP A 124 -17.77 17.36 22.45
N GLN A 125 -17.37 17.11 21.18
CA GLN A 125 -16.30 16.17 20.85
C GLN A 125 -15.22 16.82 20.00
N THR A 126 -13.97 16.44 20.26
CA THR A 126 -12.80 16.80 19.48
C THR A 126 -12.11 15.51 19.01
N TYR A 127 -11.67 15.50 17.77
CA TYR A 127 -11.03 14.36 17.14
C TYR A 127 -9.56 14.65 16.80
N ASP A 128 -8.70 13.69 16.99
CA ASP A 128 -7.30 13.75 16.55
C ASP A 128 -7.17 13.37 15.06
N MET A 129 -8.13 12.63 14.55
CA MET A 129 -8.20 12.26 13.14
C MET A 129 -9.66 12.19 12.67
N ILE A 130 -9.93 12.72 11.49
CA ILE A 130 -11.17 12.51 10.75
C ILE A 130 -10.81 11.85 9.42
N LEU A 131 -11.50 10.76 9.05
CA LEU A 131 -11.29 10.04 7.80
C LEU A 131 -12.58 10.09 6.96
N ILE A 132 -12.45 10.48 5.69
CA ILE A 132 -13.46 10.34 4.65
C ILE A 132 -12.90 9.40 3.59
N ALA A 133 -13.49 8.23 3.39
CA ALA A 133 -13.06 7.26 2.39
C ALA A 133 -14.15 7.03 1.34
N GLY A 134 -14.02 7.73 0.20
CA GLY A 134 -15.00 7.78 -0.87
C GLY A 134 -16.07 8.86 -0.70
N GLU A 135 -16.71 9.22 -1.81
CA GLU A 135 -17.85 10.15 -1.88
C GLU A 135 -17.62 11.54 -1.25
N PHE A 136 -16.38 12.03 -1.27
CA PHE A 136 -15.99 13.30 -0.64
C PHE A 136 -16.93 14.47 -0.97
N SER A 137 -17.45 14.52 -2.19
CA SER A 137 -18.34 15.62 -2.63
C SER A 137 -19.62 15.76 -1.78
N ARG A 138 -20.07 14.72 -1.08
CA ARG A 138 -21.21 14.77 -0.16
C ARG A 138 -20.92 15.54 1.11
N TYR A 139 -19.65 15.52 1.55
CA TYR A 139 -19.22 16.02 2.86
C TYR A 139 -18.62 17.43 2.83
N GLN A 140 -18.59 18.10 1.68
CA GLN A 140 -17.99 19.43 1.53
C GLN A 140 -18.60 20.49 2.48
N LYS A 141 -19.91 20.42 2.69
CA LYS A 141 -20.63 21.35 3.59
C LYS A 141 -20.25 21.15 5.06
N GLU A 142 -19.71 19.99 5.43
CA GLU A 142 -19.27 19.66 6.78
C GLU A 142 -17.80 20.03 7.06
N LEU A 143 -17.01 20.37 6.06
CA LEU A 143 -15.56 20.57 6.19
C LEU A 143 -15.18 21.64 7.22
N SER A 144 -15.90 22.77 7.27
CA SER A 144 -15.67 23.82 8.27
C SER A 144 -15.94 23.31 9.69
N CYS A 145 -17.05 22.57 9.86
CA CYS A 145 -17.40 21.94 11.12
C CYS A 145 -16.37 20.87 11.52
N MET A 146 -15.92 20.03 10.57
CA MET A 146 -14.83 19.06 10.82
C MET A 146 -13.57 19.75 11.30
N ARG A 147 -13.19 20.85 10.66
CA ARG A 147 -12.00 21.62 11.05
C ARG A 147 -12.10 22.18 12.47
N GLU A 148 -13.26 22.72 12.86
CA GLU A 148 -13.50 23.26 14.22
C GLU A 148 -13.44 22.17 15.30
N HIS A 149 -13.73 20.92 14.94
CA HIS A 149 -13.72 19.77 15.86
C HIS A 149 -12.46 18.89 15.74
N LEU A 150 -11.47 19.33 14.98
CA LEU A 150 -10.13 18.74 15.01
C LEU A 150 -9.31 19.34 16.16
N ALA A 151 -8.54 18.50 16.84
CA ALA A 151 -7.50 18.92 17.76
C ALA A 151 -6.47 19.81 17.04
N ASP A 152 -5.68 20.61 17.78
CA ASP A 152 -4.68 21.52 17.20
C ASP A 152 -3.69 20.82 16.25
N SER A 153 -3.29 19.59 16.55
CA SER A 153 -2.45 18.72 15.72
C SER A 153 -3.25 17.70 14.93
N GLY A 154 -4.58 17.76 15.00
CA GLY A 154 -5.47 16.80 14.32
C GLY A 154 -5.41 16.93 12.82
N LYS A 155 -5.73 15.82 12.12
CA LYS A 155 -5.69 15.72 10.66
C LYS A 155 -7.02 15.21 10.09
N LEU A 156 -7.41 15.84 9.00
CA LEU A 156 -8.44 15.30 8.10
C LEU A 156 -7.74 14.50 7.00
N TYR A 157 -8.16 13.27 6.80
CA TYR A 157 -7.75 12.43 5.68
C TYR A 157 -8.93 12.22 4.73
N VAL A 158 -8.70 12.49 3.45
CA VAL A 158 -9.68 12.31 2.38
C VAL A 158 -9.13 11.34 1.35
N ALA A 159 -9.76 10.19 1.18
CA ALA A 159 -9.42 9.24 0.14
C ALA A 159 -10.54 9.20 -0.92
N ASP A 160 -10.21 9.52 -2.16
CA ASP A 160 -11.20 9.46 -3.25
C ASP A 160 -10.50 9.32 -4.62
N ALA A 161 -11.30 9.04 -5.66
CA ALA A 161 -10.81 8.93 -7.01
C ALA A 161 -10.37 10.28 -7.58
N ASN A 162 -9.45 10.24 -8.54
CA ASN A 162 -9.01 11.40 -9.30
C ASN A 162 -9.81 11.51 -10.61
N ARG A 163 -10.47 12.65 -10.85
CA ARG A 163 -11.21 12.91 -12.09
C ARG A 163 -10.35 12.74 -13.35
N LEU A 164 -9.06 13.09 -13.28
CA LEU A 164 -8.10 12.90 -14.37
C LEU A 164 -7.32 11.58 -14.25
N GLY A 165 -7.80 10.61 -13.44
CA GLY A 165 -7.14 9.31 -13.31
C GLY A 165 -6.98 8.62 -14.66
N LEU A 166 -5.77 8.11 -14.94
CA LEU A 166 -5.43 7.47 -16.22
C LEU A 166 -6.41 6.35 -16.58
N LYS A 167 -6.95 5.65 -15.57
CA LYS A 167 -7.96 4.61 -15.75
C LYS A 167 -9.18 5.06 -16.57
N TYR A 168 -9.62 6.31 -16.43
CA TYR A 168 -10.77 6.84 -17.15
C TYR A 168 -10.45 7.08 -18.62
N PHE A 169 -9.24 7.55 -18.94
CA PHE A 169 -8.78 7.65 -20.34
C PHE A 169 -8.60 6.25 -20.95
N ALA A 170 -8.21 5.26 -20.16
CA ALA A 170 -8.00 3.89 -20.60
C ALA A 170 -9.29 3.07 -20.77
N GLY A 171 -10.47 3.67 -20.50
CA GLY A 171 -11.78 3.03 -20.73
C GLY A 171 -12.43 2.45 -19.47
N CYS A 172 -12.09 2.94 -18.29
CA CYS A 172 -12.85 2.70 -17.07
C CYS A 172 -14.07 3.63 -17.02
N GLN A 173 -15.20 3.14 -16.51
CA GLN A 173 -16.36 3.98 -16.25
C GLN A 173 -16.12 4.89 -15.04
N GLU A 174 -16.79 6.05 -15.01
CA GLU A 174 -16.71 6.98 -13.90
C GLU A 174 -17.20 6.35 -12.59
N GLU A 175 -16.60 6.75 -11.48
CA GLU A 175 -16.70 6.10 -10.16
C GLU A 175 -18.13 6.02 -9.63
N TYR A 176 -18.85 7.14 -9.61
CA TYR A 176 -20.15 7.25 -8.94
C TYR A 176 -21.34 7.31 -9.90
N ARG A 177 -21.22 8.07 -10.96
CA ARG A 177 -22.30 8.28 -11.93
C ARG A 177 -22.30 7.24 -13.04
N GLY A 178 -21.16 6.56 -13.26
CA GLY A 178 -20.96 5.62 -14.34
C GLY A 178 -20.81 6.32 -15.70
N GLY A 179 -20.80 5.53 -16.76
CA GLY A 179 -20.55 6.02 -18.12
C GLY A 179 -19.06 6.23 -18.39
N TYR A 180 -18.71 6.23 -19.68
CA TYR A 180 -17.34 6.46 -20.14
C TYR A 180 -17.12 7.96 -20.31
N PHE A 181 -15.96 8.44 -19.85
CA PHE A 181 -15.50 9.84 -19.99
C PHE A 181 -16.35 10.88 -19.24
N THR A 182 -17.37 10.48 -18.52
CA THR A 182 -18.32 11.38 -17.85
C THR A 182 -17.65 12.45 -16.99
N GLY A 183 -16.70 12.05 -16.13
CA GLY A 183 -15.95 13.00 -15.31
C GLY A 183 -15.01 13.88 -16.12
N LEU A 184 -14.36 13.32 -17.16
CA LEU A 184 -13.45 14.05 -18.04
C LEU A 184 -14.20 15.14 -18.84
N GLU A 185 -15.46 14.88 -19.22
CA GLU A 185 -16.34 15.81 -19.94
C GLU A 185 -17.12 16.76 -19.02
N ASN A 186 -16.69 16.89 -17.75
CA ASN A 186 -17.28 17.78 -16.76
C ASN A 186 -18.79 17.57 -16.54
N TYR A 187 -19.15 16.42 -16.03
CA TYR A 187 -20.49 15.95 -15.56
C TYR A 187 -21.74 16.69 -16.06
N ASP A 188 -21.80 18.01 -15.86
CA ASP A 188 -23.01 18.83 -16.04
C ASP A 188 -23.17 19.37 -17.46
N GLU A 189 -22.15 19.27 -18.30
CA GLU A 189 -22.10 19.83 -19.65
C GLU A 189 -22.49 18.83 -20.74
N ASN A 190 -22.73 17.56 -20.39
CA ASN A 190 -23.10 16.55 -21.37
C ASN A 190 -24.56 16.08 -21.22
N PRO A 191 -25.55 16.81 -21.83
CA PRO A 191 -26.97 16.45 -21.70
C PRO A 191 -27.33 15.12 -22.36
N ARG A 192 -26.39 14.48 -23.09
CA ARG A 192 -26.64 13.21 -23.79
C ARG A 192 -26.53 11.98 -22.88
N ILE A 193 -25.97 12.13 -21.67
CA ILE A 193 -25.67 11.00 -20.79
C ILE A 193 -26.60 10.96 -19.58
N PHE A 194 -27.28 12.06 -19.24
CA PHE A 194 -28.09 12.15 -18.01
C PHE A 194 -29.55 12.54 -18.30
N THR A 195 -30.43 11.60 -18.07
CA THR A 195 -31.80 11.93 -17.64
C THR A 195 -31.69 12.15 -16.12
N ALA A 196 -31.67 13.40 -15.71
CA ALA A 196 -31.70 13.73 -14.28
C ALA A 196 -33.07 13.31 -13.73
N ASP A 197 -33.08 12.30 -12.86
CA ASP A 197 -34.12 12.25 -11.83
C ASP A 197 -33.79 13.40 -10.87
N GLU A 198 -34.64 14.41 -10.89
CA GLU A 198 -34.55 15.64 -10.09
C GLU A 198 -34.72 15.26 -8.61
N GLY A 199 -33.68 14.97 -7.89
CA GLY A 199 -33.79 14.72 -6.46
C GLY A 199 -32.49 14.33 -5.75
N ASP A 200 -31.65 13.53 -6.37
CA ASP A 200 -30.46 13.00 -5.71
C ASP A 200 -29.18 13.57 -6.34
N VAL A 201 -28.49 14.45 -5.60
CA VAL A 201 -27.17 14.95 -6.02
C VAL A 201 -26.17 13.79 -5.92
N LYS A 202 -25.97 13.07 -7.03
CA LYS A 202 -24.99 11.98 -7.09
C LYS A 202 -23.60 12.52 -6.80
N PRO A 203 -22.76 11.77 -6.08
CA PRO A 203 -21.38 12.15 -5.84
C PRO A 203 -20.60 12.41 -7.12
N ARG A 204 -19.53 13.19 -7.02
CA ARG A 204 -18.59 13.47 -8.12
C ARG A 204 -17.17 13.42 -7.60
N VAL A 205 -16.23 13.12 -8.47
CA VAL A 205 -14.79 13.17 -8.19
C VAL A 205 -14.17 14.48 -8.68
N TYR A 206 -13.05 14.87 -8.10
CA TYR A 206 -12.37 16.11 -8.40
C TYR A 206 -10.95 15.83 -8.91
N THR A 207 -10.32 16.83 -9.53
CA THR A 207 -8.90 16.84 -9.82
C THR A 207 -8.12 17.18 -8.56
N ARG A 208 -6.80 16.93 -8.54
CA ARG A 208 -5.91 17.32 -7.44
C ARG A 208 -6.10 18.79 -7.03
N LYS A 209 -6.06 19.68 -8.00
CA LYS A 209 -6.21 21.13 -7.77
C LYS A 209 -7.55 21.50 -7.15
N GLU A 210 -8.64 20.86 -7.59
CA GLU A 210 -9.96 21.09 -7.03
C GLU A 210 -10.06 20.60 -5.60
N TYR A 211 -9.53 19.40 -5.27
CA TYR A 211 -9.47 18.92 -3.88
C TYR A 211 -8.68 19.89 -2.99
N GLU A 212 -7.49 20.31 -3.43
CA GLU A 212 -6.65 21.25 -2.68
C GLU A 212 -7.36 22.60 -2.47
N GLN A 213 -8.05 23.12 -3.49
CA GLN A 213 -8.78 24.37 -3.40
C GLN A 213 -9.94 24.27 -2.42
N ILE A 214 -10.77 23.23 -2.51
CA ILE A 214 -11.91 22.99 -1.61
C ILE A 214 -11.44 22.93 -0.15
N LEU A 215 -10.36 22.21 0.12
CA LEU A 215 -9.81 22.08 1.46
C LEU A 215 -9.22 23.42 1.97
N LYS A 216 -8.54 24.18 1.11
CA LYS A 216 -8.05 25.53 1.47
C LYS A 216 -9.18 26.51 1.76
N GLU A 217 -10.25 26.48 0.96
CA GLU A 217 -11.44 27.31 1.19
C GLU A 217 -12.17 26.95 2.49
N ALA A 218 -12.12 25.65 2.89
CA ALA A 218 -12.61 25.20 4.19
C ALA A 218 -11.67 25.57 5.36
N GLY A 219 -10.52 26.20 5.07
CA GLY A 219 -9.58 26.74 6.06
C GLY A 219 -8.47 25.79 6.50
N PHE A 220 -8.15 24.74 5.74
CA PHE A 220 -6.99 23.89 5.98
C PHE A 220 -5.75 24.48 5.29
N PRO A 221 -4.78 25.06 6.03
CA PRO A 221 -3.63 25.70 5.41
C PRO A 221 -2.58 24.72 4.87
N GLU A 222 -2.46 23.55 5.50
CA GLU A 222 -1.45 22.56 5.17
C GLU A 222 -2.10 21.32 4.53
N ILE A 223 -1.63 20.97 3.33
CA ILE A 223 -2.13 19.85 2.55
C ILE A 223 -0.96 19.01 2.08
N TYR A 224 -1.05 17.68 2.26
CA TYR A 224 -0.10 16.71 1.73
C TYR A 224 -0.85 15.62 0.98
N VAL A 225 -0.31 15.20 -0.18
CA VAL A 225 -1.00 14.27 -1.06
C VAL A 225 -0.23 12.97 -1.17
N TYR A 226 -0.93 11.87 -0.91
CA TYR A 226 -0.48 10.51 -1.17
C TYR A 226 -1.21 9.95 -2.39
N TYR A 227 -0.56 9.00 -3.05
CA TYR A 227 -1.04 8.34 -4.27
C TYR A 227 -1.21 6.85 -4.04
N PRO A 228 -2.39 6.40 -3.58
CA PRO A 228 -2.70 4.98 -3.45
C PRO A 228 -2.71 4.30 -4.83
N TYR A 229 -1.93 3.24 -4.99
CA TYR A 229 -1.82 2.48 -6.23
C TYR A 229 -2.26 1.02 -6.01
N PRO A 230 -3.07 0.43 -6.91
CA PRO A 230 -3.64 0.99 -8.14
C PRO A 230 -4.75 2.02 -7.91
N ASP A 231 -5.44 2.02 -6.79
CA ASP A 231 -6.36 3.07 -6.34
C ASP A 231 -6.57 3.01 -4.80
N HIS A 232 -7.39 3.94 -4.26
CA HIS A 232 -7.67 4.04 -2.83
C HIS A 232 -8.51 2.90 -2.26
N LYS A 233 -9.18 2.11 -3.10
CA LYS A 233 -10.04 1.01 -2.65
C LYS A 233 -9.23 -0.21 -2.22
N PHE A 234 -8.21 -0.59 -3.01
CA PHE A 234 -7.37 -1.76 -2.76
C PHE A 234 -5.89 -1.45 -3.01
N PRO A 235 -5.28 -0.55 -2.24
CA PRO A 235 -3.91 -0.14 -2.50
C PRO A 235 -2.92 -1.26 -2.13
N ALA A 236 -2.02 -1.55 -3.07
CA ALA A 236 -0.84 -2.38 -2.85
C ALA A 236 0.38 -1.54 -2.44
N CYS A 237 0.42 -0.28 -2.93
CA CYS A 237 1.43 0.71 -2.56
C CYS A 237 0.79 2.07 -2.33
N ILE A 238 1.46 2.89 -1.52
CA ILE A 238 1.13 4.30 -1.30
C ILE A 238 2.38 5.10 -1.64
N TYR A 239 2.31 5.94 -2.66
CA TYR A 239 3.37 6.87 -3.05
C TYR A 239 3.09 8.28 -2.54
N SER A 240 4.03 9.20 -2.72
CA SER A 240 3.88 10.63 -2.45
C SER A 240 4.75 11.45 -3.39
N ASP A 241 4.65 12.79 -3.37
CA ASP A 241 5.54 13.68 -4.14
C ASP A 241 7.02 13.51 -3.75
N GLU A 242 7.30 12.99 -2.55
CA GLU A 242 8.67 12.76 -2.04
C GLU A 242 9.23 11.37 -2.40
N TYR A 243 8.38 10.47 -2.87
CA TYR A 243 8.77 9.14 -3.35
C TYR A 243 7.78 8.67 -4.43
N LEU A 244 8.16 8.91 -5.67
CA LEU A 244 7.39 8.51 -6.86
C LEU A 244 7.79 7.11 -7.32
N PRO A 245 6.91 6.40 -8.05
CA PRO A 245 7.26 5.10 -8.62
C PRO A 245 8.36 5.21 -9.67
N GLY A 246 9.16 4.16 -9.80
CA GLY A 246 10.11 3.98 -10.88
C GLY A 246 9.45 3.49 -12.18
N LYS A 247 10.20 3.56 -13.29
CA LYS A 247 9.78 2.99 -14.57
C LYS A 247 9.50 1.48 -14.40
N GLY A 248 8.40 1.02 -14.95
CA GLY A 248 8.01 -0.40 -14.91
C GLY A 248 7.32 -0.85 -13.62
N GLU A 249 7.36 -0.09 -12.53
CA GLU A 249 6.74 -0.47 -11.25
C GLU A 249 5.22 -0.52 -11.30
N LEU A 250 4.57 0.33 -12.11
CA LEU A 250 3.11 0.44 -12.19
C LEU A 250 2.53 -0.59 -13.18
N SER A 251 2.74 -1.87 -12.92
CA SER A 251 2.36 -2.96 -13.83
C SER A 251 0.97 -3.55 -13.56
N ASP A 252 0.40 -3.34 -12.37
CA ASP A 252 -0.86 -3.95 -11.93
C ASP A 252 -2.00 -2.94 -11.88
N ASN A 253 -2.50 -2.52 -13.04
CA ASN A 253 -3.53 -1.49 -13.16
C ASN A 253 -4.96 -2.04 -13.28
N ARG A 254 -5.15 -3.37 -13.27
CA ARG A 254 -6.44 -4.01 -13.58
C ARG A 254 -7.28 -4.37 -12.37
N ARG A 255 -6.89 -3.99 -11.16
CA ARG A 255 -7.59 -4.38 -9.92
C ARG A 255 -8.91 -3.63 -9.64
N ASN A 256 -9.46 -2.93 -10.63
CA ASN A 256 -10.79 -2.34 -10.54
C ASN A 256 -11.84 -3.36 -11.00
N PHE A 257 -12.34 -4.15 -10.05
CA PHE A 257 -13.33 -5.20 -10.32
C PHE A 257 -14.78 -4.74 -10.16
N ASP A 258 -15.00 -3.46 -9.90
CA ASP A 258 -16.31 -2.90 -9.60
C ASP A 258 -17.21 -2.73 -10.83
N ARG A 259 -16.63 -2.62 -12.03
CA ARG A 259 -17.35 -2.36 -13.27
C ARG A 259 -16.69 -2.98 -14.49
N ASP A 260 -17.50 -3.19 -15.53
CA ASP A 260 -16.97 -3.56 -16.84
C ASP A 260 -16.01 -2.50 -17.35
N ARG A 261 -14.92 -2.95 -17.94
CA ARG A 261 -13.85 -2.09 -18.40
C ARG A 261 -13.50 -2.40 -19.84
N VAL A 262 -13.51 -1.36 -20.67
CA VAL A 262 -12.89 -1.41 -21.99
C VAL A 262 -11.40 -1.11 -21.82
N GLN A 263 -10.54 -1.85 -22.52
CA GLN A 263 -9.11 -1.57 -22.54
C GLN A 263 -8.74 -0.87 -23.84
N LEU A 264 -8.52 0.44 -23.79
CA LEU A 264 -8.20 1.25 -24.97
C LEU A 264 -6.70 1.26 -25.27
N PHE A 265 -5.84 1.13 -24.24
CA PHE A 265 -4.39 1.09 -24.36
C PHE A 265 -3.76 0.32 -23.20
N ASP A 266 -2.45 0.08 -23.26
CA ASP A 266 -1.67 -0.51 -22.17
C ASP A 266 -1.27 0.55 -21.15
N GLU A 267 -1.96 0.59 -20.02
CA GLU A 267 -1.74 1.58 -18.95
C GLU A 267 -0.32 1.53 -18.37
N LYS A 268 0.31 0.36 -18.30
CA LYS A 268 1.69 0.22 -17.82
C LYS A 268 2.64 1.11 -18.63
N ARG A 269 2.56 0.99 -19.97
CA ARG A 269 3.41 1.77 -20.87
C ARG A 269 3.11 3.27 -20.83
N VAL A 270 1.82 3.62 -20.68
CA VAL A 270 1.43 5.03 -20.59
C VAL A 270 1.87 5.61 -19.24
N PHE A 271 1.80 4.86 -18.14
CA PHE A 271 2.34 5.32 -16.86
C PHE A 271 3.85 5.57 -16.92
N ASP A 272 4.62 4.76 -17.64
CA ASP A 272 6.05 5.03 -17.83
C ASP A 272 6.28 6.38 -18.54
N THR A 273 5.47 6.73 -19.53
CA THR A 273 5.50 8.05 -20.19
C THR A 273 5.07 9.16 -19.22
N VAL A 274 4.00 8.95 -18.47
CA VAL A 274 3.48 9.91 -17.47
C VAL A 274 4.52 10.21 -16.39
N LEU A 275 5.28 9.20 -15.96
CA LEU A 275 6.37 9.34 -15.00
C LEU A 275 7.54 10.14 -15.61
N ALA A 276 7.94 9.82 -16.84
CA ALA A 276 9.02 10.52 -17.55
C ALA A 276 8.72 12.02 -17.74
N GLU A 277 7.44 12.37 -17.95
CA GLU A 277 6.97 13.75 -18.12
C GLU A 277 6.64 14.45 -16.78
N GLY A 278 6.82 13.79 -15.65
CA GLY A 278 6.52 14.36 -14.31
C GLY A 278 5.04 14.60 -14.03
N LEU A 279 4.14 13.88 -14.70
CA LEU A 279 2.69 14.07 -14.63
C LEU A 279 1.98 13.06 -13.71
N PHE A 280 2.72 12.22 -13.00
CA PHE A 280 2.12 11.16 -12.19
C PHE A 280 1.14 11.68 -11.14
N GLY A 281 1.50 12.75 -10.42
CA GLY A 281 0.63 13.36 -9.40
C GLY A 281 -0.70 13.91 -9.94
N GLU A 282 -0.77 14.23 -11.25
CA GLU A 282 -2.00 14.72 -11.88
C GLU A 282 -2.84 13.57 -12.49
N LEU A 283 -2.21 12.47 -12.92
CA LEU A 283 -2.87 11.38 -13.65
C LEU A 283 -2.98 10.06 -12.87
N THR A 284 -2.49 10.02 -11.63
CA THR A 284 -2.74 8.88 -10.72
C THR A 284 -4.25 8.64 -10.56
N ASN A 285 -4.66 7.40 -10.31
CA ASN A 285 -6.09 7.03 -10.33
C ASN A 285 -6.88 7.53 -9.11
N SER A 286 -6.21 7.82 -7.99
CA SER A 286 -6.86 8.31 -6.77
C SER A 286 -5.86 8.98 -5.84
N PHE A 287 -6.40 9.63 -4.81
CA PHE A 287 -5.64 10.33 -3.78
C PHE A 287 -6.00 9.83 -2.39
N LEU A 288 -5.06 9.97 -1.45
CA LEU A 288 -5.30 10.08 -0.03
C LEU A 288 -4.68 11.42 0.40
N ILE A 289 -5.53 12.38 0.74
CA ILE A 289 -5.12 13.75 1.03
C ILE A 289 -5.15 13.96 2.54
N GLU A 290 -4.01 14.35 3.11
CA GLU A 290 -3.89 14.82 4.49
C GLU A 290 -4.07 16.33 4.52
N ALA A 291 -4.98 16.82 5.34
CA ALA A 291 -5.20 18.25 5.56
C ALA A 291 -5.18 18.59 7.05
N GLY A 292 -4.55 19.69 7.42
CA GLY A 292 -4.42 20.06 8.82
C GLY A 292 -3.93 21.50 9.05
N ASN A 293 -3.72 21.85 10.32
CA ASN A 293 -3.23 23.18 10.71
C ASN A 293 -1.69 23.28 10.68
N LYS A 294 -0.98 22.16 10.70
CA LYS A 294 0.48 22.10 10.78
C LYS A 294 1.02 21.00 9.86
N THR A 295 2.19 21.26 9.31
CA THR A 295 2.95 20.26 8.56
C THR A 295 3.54 19.22 9.52
N GLU A 296 3.49 17.94 9.13
CA GLU A 296 4.19 16.88 9.86
C GLU A 296 5.67 16.89 9.50
N GLU A 297 6.52 16.95 10.52
CA GLU A 297 7.97 16.89 10.33
C GLU A 297 8.47 15.47 10.07
N LYS A 298 7.81 14.48 10.65
CA LYS A 298 8.08 13.05 10.45
C LYS A 298 6.92 12.44 9.70
N ARG A 299 7.20 11.78 8.58
CA ARG A 299 6.14 11.11 7.84
C ARG A 299 6.61 9.87 7.09
N VAL A 300 5.69 8.99 6.82
CA VAL A 300 5.85 7.93 5.83
C VAL A 300 5.65 8.56 4.46
N ILE A 301 6.65 8.43 3.58
CA ILE A 301 6.61 8.98 2.22
C ILE A 301 6.30 7.92 1.16
N TYR A 302 6.44 6.65 1.54
CA TYR A 302 6.10 5.48 0.74
C TYR A 302 5.73 4.31 1.65
N SER A 303 4.74 3.52 1.24
CA SER A 303 4.36 2.27 1.91
C SER A 303 4.02 1.20 0.87
N LYS A 304 4.52 -0.03 1.06
CA LYS A 304 4.23 -1.20 0.21
C LYS A 304 3.72 -2.34 1.07
N TYR A 305 2.79 -3.11 0.52
CA TYR A 305 2.13 -4.22 1.21
C TYR A 305 2.27 -5.51 0.40
N SER A 306 2.68 -6.60 1.03
CA SER A 306 2.82 -7.92 0.41
C SER A 306 1.66 -8.84 0.83
N ASN A 307 0.42 -8.43 0.55
CA ASN A 307 -0.79 -9.20 0.89
C ASN A 307 -0.92 -10.52 0.12
N GLU A 308 -0.18 -10.69 -0.98
CA GLU A 308 -0.13 -11.91 -1.80
C GLU A 308 0.60 -13.06 -1.10
N ARG A 309 1.39 -12.76 -0.06
CA ARG A 309 2.16 -13.75 0.71
C ARG A 309 1.29 -14.44 1.75
N ALA A 310 1.71 -15.63 2.18
CA ALA A 310 1.12 -16.27 3.34
C ALA A 310 1.23 -15.36 4.60
N ARG A 311 0.25 -15.42 5.49
CA ARG A 311 0.11 -14.47 6.63
C ARG A 311 1.38 -14.33 7.49
N GLN A 312 2.12 -15.42 7.69
CA GLN A 312 3.38 -15.40 8.44
C GLN A 312 4.54 -14.68 7.73
N PHE A 313 4.40 -14.36 6.44
CA PHE A 313 5.42 -13.68 5.63
C PHE A 313 4.91 -12.35 5.06
N ALA A 314 3.65 -12.02 5.30
CA ALA A 314 3.06 -10.79 4.82
C ALA A 314 3.53 -9.60 5.64
N ILE A 315 4.16 -8.62 4.97
CA ILE A 315 4.75 -7.45 5.59
C ILE A 315 4.27 -6.14 4.95
N ARG A 316 4.37 -5.07 5.73
CA ARG A 316 4.35 -3.69 5.26
C ARG A 316 5.77 -3.12 5.33
N THR A 317 6.22 -2.51 4.24
CA THR A 317 7.48 -1.78 4.18
C THR A 317 7.21 -0.30 4.01
N ASP A 318 7.65 0.51 4.96
CA ASP A 318 7.53 1.97 4.94
C ASP A 318 8.89 2.62 4.70
N ILE A 319 8.95 3.62 3.82
CA ILE A 319 10.05 4.59 3.79
C ILE A 319 9.60 5.82 4.57
N CYS A 320 10.32 6.09 5.65
CA CYS A 320 10.02 7.20 6.55
C CYS A 320 11.06 8.30 6.40
N LYS A 321 10.60 9.56 6.44
CA LYS A 321 11.47 10.74 6.50
C LYS A 321 11.41 11.32 7.93
N ASN A 322 12.57 11.59 8.50
CA ASN A 322 12.73 12.22 9.81
C ASN A 322 12.74 13.74 9.68
N THR A 323 12.70 14.45 10.83
CA THR A 323 12.74 15.91 10.93
C THR A 323 13.97 16.56 10.30
N ASP A 324 15.12 15.88 10.31
CA ASP A 324 16.38 16.29 9.71
C ASP A 324 16.48 15.98 8.20
N GLY A 325 15.44 15.36 7.65
CA GLY A 325 15.37 14.96 6.24
C GLY A 325 15.98 13.59 5.96
N GLU A 326 16.58 12.93 6.93
CA GLU A 326 17.08 11.56 6.77
C GLU A 326 15.95 10.58 6.57
N LYS A 327 16.23 9.56 5.75
CA LYS A 327 15.26 8.49 5.44
C LYS A 327 15.69 7.19 6.12
N ASN A 328 14.70 6.42 6.55
CA ASN A 328 14.88 5.04 7.01
C ASN A 328 13.78 4.15 6.44
N VAL A 329 14.05 2.85 6.43
CA VAL A 329 13.11 1.81 6.02
C VAL A 329 12.63 1.08 7.26
N LYS A 330 11.32 0.87 7.37
CA LYS A 330 10.72 0.11 8.45
C LYS A 330 9.87 -1.01 7.88
N LYS A 331 10.07 -2.23 8.38
CA LYS A 331 9.25 -3.38 8.00
C LYS A 331 8.42 -3.84 9.20
N TYR A 332 7.13 -4.10 8.95
CA TYR A 332 6.14 -4.49 9.95
C TYR A 332 5.44 -5.78 9.50
N ALA A 333 5.14 -6.66 10.42
CA ALA A 333 4.22 -7.76 10.14
C ALA A 333 2.81 -7.22 9.87
N LEU A 334 2.17 -7.65 8.79
CA LEU A 334 0.77 -7.31 8.53
C LEU A 334 -0.18 -8.04 9.48
N TYR A 335 0.21 -9.24 9.92
CA TYR A 335 -0.56 -10.10 10.80
C TYR A 335 0.29 -10.55 11.98
N PRO A 336 -0.32 -10.89 13.13
CA PRO A 336 0.41 -11.34 14.31
C PRO A 336 1.34 -12.54 14.06
N GLU A 337 0.96 -13.40 13.10
CA GLU A 337 1.72 -14.57 12.68
C GLU A 337 3.09 -14.22 12.04
N GLY A 338 3.25 -12.98 11.54
CA GLY A 338 4.47 -12.52 10.85
C GLY A 338 5.57 -11.97 11.78
N LYS A 339 5.38 -11.93 13.09
CA LYS A 339 6.35 -11.35 14.02
C LYS A 339 7.69 -12.08 14.01
N GLU A 340 7.70 -13.39 13.91
CA GLU A 340 8.92 -14.19 13.83
C GLU A 340 9.72 -13.86 12.56
N HIS A 341 9.02 -13.61 11.45
CA HIS A 341 9.66 -13.20 10.20
C HIS A 341 10.34 -11.83 10.30
N ILE A 342 9.75 -10.88 11.03
CA ILE A 342 10.39 -9.59 11.32
C ILE A 342 11.65 -9.76 12.19
N CYS A 343 11.58 -10.57 13.22
CA CYS A 343 12.74 -10.85 14.10
C CYS A 343 13.85 -11.61 13.35
N HIS A 344 13.48 -12.44 12.37
CA HIS A 344 14.41 -13.18 11.53
C HIS A 344 15.35 -12.26 10.73
N MET A 345 14.90 -11.09 10.32
CA MET A 345 15.69 -10.14 9.51
C MET A 345 16.96 -9.66 10.21
N GLU A 346 16.88 -9.34 11.51
CA GLU A 346 18.07 -8.95 12.28
C GLU A 346 19.07 -10.11 12.43
N MET A 347 18.58 -11.32 12.72
CA MET A 347 19.43 -12.51 12.76
C MET A 347 20.06 -12.82 11.40
N ALA A 348 19.32 -12.61 10.30
CA ALA A 348 19.83 -12.77 8.94
C ALA A 348 20.97 -11.77 8.67
N TYR A 349 20.78 -10.50 9.00
CA TYR A 349 21.82 -9.48 8.90
C TYR A 349 23.11 -9.89 9.63
N GLU A 350 23.01 -10.28 10.90
CA GLU A 350 24.17 -10.65 11.71
C GLU A 350 24.91 -11.86 11.12
N ARG A 351 24.18 -12.91 10.77
CA ARG A 351 24.75 -14.14 10.23
C ARG A 351 25.34 -13.96 8.83
N LEU A 352 24.65 -13.25 7.93
CA LEU A 352 25.15 -12.95 6.59
C LEU A 352 26.43 -12.09 6.70
N THR A 353 26.42 -11.05 7.51
CA THR A 353 27.61 -10.19 7.71
C THR A 353 28.81 -11.01 8.19
N SER A 354 28.60 -11.95 9.12
CA SER A 354 29.67 -12.87 9.59
C SER A 354 30.09 -13.84 8.49
N CYS A 355 29.14 -14.39 7.71
CA CYS A 355 29.43 -15.35 6.65
C CYS A 355 30.25 -14.74 5.50
N TYR A 356 30.03 -13.46 5.19
CA TYR A 356 30.70 -12.72 4.11
C TYR A 356 31.88 -11.86 4.59
N GLU A 357 32.46 -12.16 5.75
CA GLU A 357 33.63 -11.40 6.30
C GLU A 357 34.83 -11.42 5.35
N ASP A 358 35.06 -12.53 4.63
CA ASP A 358 36.12 -12.71 3.63
C ASP A 358 35.95 -11.81 2.38
N GLY A 359 34.70 -11.38 2.10
CA GLY A 359 34.34 -10.51 0.98
C GLY A 359 33.77 -9.14 1.37
N ARG A 360 34.01 -8.69 2.59
CA ARG A 360 33.37 -7.48 3.17
C ARG A 360 33.62 -6.19 2.39
N ASP A 361 34.71 -6.07 1.65
CA ASP A 361 35.01 -4.96 0.77
C ASP A 361 34.28 -5.05 -0.59
N LYS A 362 33.69 -6.19 -0.93
CA LYS A 362 32.97 -6.47 -2.16
C LYS A 362 31.47 -6.54 -1.99
N ILE A 363 31.00 -7.19 -0.91
CA ILE A 363 29.59 -7.39 -0.58
C ILE A 363 29.38 -6.98 0.88
N ALA A 364 28.41 -6.14 1.13
CA ALA A 364 27.92 -5.80 2.46
C ALA A 364 26.40 -5.91 2.52
N PHE A 365 25.86 -6.06 3.71
CA PHE A 365 24.43 -6.08 3.97
C PHE A 365 24.03 -4.78 4.65
N CYS A 366 22.90 -4.19 4.25
CA CYS A 366 22.37 -3.00 4.91
C CYS A 366 22.02 -3.34 6.35
N ALA A 367 22.60 -2.60 7.32
CA ALA A 367 22.39 -2.87 8.72
C ALA A 367 20.92 -2.71 9.10
N CYS A 368 20.38 -3.71 9.78
CA CYS A 368 19.03 -3.64 10.34
C CYS A 368 19.05 -4.02 11.84
N HIS A 369 18.08 -3.48 12.56
CA HIS A 369 17.82 -3.84 13.95
C HIS A 369 16.33 -3.92 14.20
N THR A 370 15.92 -4.78 15.11
CA THR A 370 14.52 -4.98 15.45
C THR A 370 14.20 -4.34 16.79
N LYS A 371 13.16 -3.51 16.82
CA LYS A 371 12.66 -2.87 18.05
C LYS A 371 11.13 -2.87 18.06
N ASN A 372 10.54 -3.41 19.13
CA ASN A 372 9.08 -3.49 19.28
C ASN A 372 8.39 -4.17 18.08
N ASP A 373 8.92 -5.31 17.63
CA ASP A 373 8.41 -6.06 16.47
C ASP A 373 8.47 -5.26 15.14
N VAL A 374 9.37 -4.30 15.02
CA VAL A 374 9.61 -3.52 13.80
C VAL A 374 11.08 -3.64 13.42
N SER A 375 11.36 -4.09 12.20
CA SER A 375 12.70 -4.05 11.62
C SER A 375 12.97 -2.65 11.06
N VAL A 376 14.11 -2.08 11.43
CA VAL A 376 14.52 -0.71 11.02
C VAL A 376 15.89 -0.77 10.38
N SER A 377 16.03 -0.21 9.19
CA SER A 377 17.29 -0.03 8.47
C SER A 377 17.45 1.37 7.92
N ALA A 378 18.67 1.80 7.63
CA ALA A 378 18.92 3.03 6.91
C ALA A 378 18.39 2.93 5.47
N PHE A 379 17.94 4.04 4.90
CA PHE A 379 17.62 4.12 3.48
C PHE A 379 18.91 4.39 2.69
N ASP A 380 19.34 3.41 1.88
CA ASP A 380 20.46 3.60 0.97
C ASP A 380 19.95 4.16 -0.37
N SER A 381 20.56 5.24 -0.82
CA SER A 381 20.22 5.93 -2.06
C SER A 381 21.04 5.47 -3.27
N GLY A 382 21.71 4.32 -3.20
CA GLY A 382 22.45 3.71 -4.31
C GLY A 382 21.60 3.45 -5.54
N THR A 383 22.23 2.97 -6.60
CA THR A 383 21.55 2.52 -7.84
C THR A 383 21.47 1.00 -7.80
N THR A 384 20.32 0.41 -8.10
CA THR A 384 20.19 -1.06 -8.17
C THR A 384 20.98 -1.62 -9.35
N LEU A 385 21.49 -2.84 -9.23
CA LEU A 385 22.08 -3.52 -10.39
C LEU A 385 21.05 -3.73 -11.49
N GLN A 386 19.78 -3.92 -11.14
CA GLN A 386 18.70 -4.02 -12.12
C GLN A 386 18.58 -2.75 -12.96
N ASP A 387 18.51 -1.56 -12.33
CA ASP A 387 18.42 -0.29 -13.06
C ASP A 387 19.62 -0.05 -13.98
N VAL A 388 20.82 -0.49 -13.55
CA VAL A 388 22.02 -0.39 -14.40
C VAL A 388 21.91 -1.31 -15.61
N MET A 389 21.47 -2.55 -15.41
CA MET A 389 21.28 -3.51 -16.49
C MET A 389 20.21 -3.08 -17.48
N GLU A 390 19.07 -2.60 -16.99
CA GLU A 390 17.97 -2.12 -17.85
C GLU A 390 18.43 -0.96 -18.73
N ARG A 391 19.10 0.05 -18.14
CA ARG A 391 19.68 1.17 -18.89
C ARG A 391 20.74 0.72 -19.91
N ALA A 392 21.59 -0.26 -19.54
CA ALA A 392 22.58 -0.81 -20.45
C ALA A 392 21.94 -1.55 -21.63
N LEU A 393 20.88 -2.30 -21.39
CA LEU A 393 20.10 -2.99 -22.44
C LEU A 393 19.42 -1.99 -23.38
N GLU A 394 18.81 -0.95 -22.86
CA GLU A 394 18.20 0.14 -23.66
C GLU A 394 19.22 0.87 -24.53
N ALA A 395 20.44 1.04 -24.01
CA ALA A 395 21.56 1.64 -24.73
C ALA A 395 22.34 0.66 -25.63
N ASN A 396 21.86 -0.61 -25.77
CA ASN A 396 22.56 -1.69 -26.50
C ASN A 396 24.00 -1.96 -26.02
N GLN A 397 24.30 -1.72 -24.75
CA GLN A 397 25.61 -1.97 -24.13
C GLN A 397 25.74 -3.42 -23.64
N THR A 398 25.67 -4.39 -24.55
CA THR A 398 25.65 -5.81 -24.24
C THR A 398 26.88 -6.30 -23.47
N GLU A 399 28.06 -5.74 -23.73
CA GLU A 399 29.29 -6.06 -22.99
C GLU A 399 29.19 -5.63 -21.52
N LEU A 400 28.54 -4.51 -21.22
CA LEU A 400 28.34 -4.09 -19.83
C LEU A 400 27.40 -5.07 -19.11
N VAL A 401 26.30 -5.47 -19.75
CA VAL A 401 25.37 -6.46 -19.19
C VAL A 401 26.09 -7.78 -18.90
N LYS A 402 26.90 -8.27 -19.85
CA LYS A 402 27.71 -9.48 -19.68
C LYS A 402 28.67 -9.34 -18.48
N ASN A 403 29.38 -8.22 -18.39
CA ASN A 403 30.29 -7.95 -17.29
C ASN A 403 29.59 -7.95 -15.92
N ILE A 404 28.35 -7.43 -15.85
CA ILE A 404 27.54 -7.48 -14.62
C ILE A 404 27.21 -8.91 -14.25
N LEU A 405 26.76 -9.73 -15.21
CA LEU A 405 26.40 -11.14 -14.98
C LEU A 405 27.64 -11.95 -14.55
N ASP A 406 28.79 -11.75 -15.21
CA ASP A 406 30.02 -12.43 -14.87
C ASP A 406 30.54 -12.04 -13.47
N ASP A 407 30.48 -10.74 -13.11
CA ASP A 407 30.85 -10.25 -11.77
C ASP A 407 29.91 -10.77 -10.70
N TYR A 408 28.60 -10.81 -10.99
CA TYR A 408 27.57 -11.36 -10.10
C TYR A 408 27.85 -12.84 -9.82
N ALA A 409 27.98 -13.66 -10.87
CA ALA A 409 28.25 -15.08 -10.71
C ALA A 409 29.56 -15.33 -9.94
N LYS A 410 30.60 -14.57 -10.29
CA LYS A 410 31.91 -14.65 -9.61
C LYS A 410 31.77 -14.35 -8.11
N ARG A 411 31.13 -13.26 -7.72
CA ARG A 411 31.01 -12.86 -6.30
C ARG A 411 30.19 -13.86 -5.51
N ILE A 412 29.07 -14.38 -6.05
CA ILE A 412 28.28 -15.42 -5.37
C ILE A 412 29.11 -16.70 -5.17
N MET A 413 29.90 -17.10 -6.16
CA MET A 413 30.73 -18.31 -6.04
C MET A 413 31.97 -18.11 -5.18
N GLU A 414 32.54 -16.91 -5.10
CA GLU A 414 33.79 -16.63 -4.41
C GLU A 414 33.63 -16.37 -2.92
N TYR A 415 32.60 -15.61 -2.52
CA TYR A 415 32.41 -15.16 -1.12
C TYR A 415 31.31 -15.94 -0.38
N GLY A 416 31.19 -15.70 0.93
CA GLY A 416 30.18 -16.32 1.79
C GLY A 416 30.51 -17.75 2.26
N GLY A 417 31.80 -18.12 2.16
CA GLY A 417 32.27 -19.44 2.53
C GLY A 417 32.11 -20.50 1.42
N LYS A 418 32.75 -21.65 1.61
CA LYS A 418 32.75 -22.76 0.64
C LYS A 418 32.69 -24.10 1.40
N LYS A 419 31.59 -24.81 1.23
CA LYS A 419 31.38 -26.15 1.75
C LYS A 419 30.77 -27.06 0.68
N ARG A 420 30.87 -28.37 0.88
CA ARG A 420 30.06 -29.30 0.09
C ARG A 420 28.63 -29.29 0.60
N PHE A 421 27.69 -29.36 -0.30
CA PHE A 421 26.28 -29.48 0.05
C PHE A 421 26.04 -30.74 0.87
N LEU A 422 25.30 -30.59 1.97
CA LEU A 422 24.79 -31.69 2.77
C LEU A 422 23.28 -31.56 2.86
N LEU A 423 22.55 -32.59 2.42
CA LEU A 423 21.10 -32.61 2.50
C LEU A 423 20.66 -32.74 3.96
N THR A 424 20.10 -31.64 4.50
CA THR A 424 19.61 -31.58 5.88
C THR A 424 18.08 -31.72 5.92
N GLU A 425 17.53 -32.09 7.07
CA GLU A 425 16.08 -32.14 7.26
C GLU A 425 15.41 -30.75 7.10
N ASP A 426 16.10 -29.68 7.44
CA ASP A 426 15.56 -28.33 7.27
C ASP A 426 15.52 -27.93 5.79
N PHE A 427 16.52 -28.33 5.01
CA PHE A 427 16.46 -28.18 3.55
C PHE A 427 15.28 -28.95 2.95
N LYS A 428 15.12 -30.22 3.35
CA LYS A 428 14.01 -31.07 2.86
C LYS A 428 12.62 -30.50 3.16
N LYS A 429 12.43 -29.89 4.33
CA LYS A 429 11.16 -29.26 4.71
C LYS A 429 10.77 -28.12 3.77
N VAL A 430 11.74 -27.39 3.23
CA VAL A 430 11.51 -26.20 2.39
C VAL A 430 11.52 -26.59 0.91
N PHE A 431 12.51 -27.31 0.45
CA PHE A 431 12.77 -27.57 -0.96
C PHE A 431 12.46 -29.01 -1.40
N GLY A 432 12.14 -29.89 -0.45
CA GLY A 432 11.93 -31.30 -0.72
C GLY A 432 13.23 -32.11 -0.81
N GLU A 433 13.10 -33.38 -1.20
CA GLU A 433 14.25 -34.24 -1.43
C GLU A 433 14.87 -33.98 -2.79
N VAL A 434 16.19 -33.87 -2.82
CA VAL A 434 16.97 -33.70 -4.05
C VAL A 434 18.08 -34.73 -4.09
N ASP A 435 18.37 -35.22 -5.29
CA ASP A 435 19.51 -36.12 -5.53
C ASP A 435 20.43 -35.44 -6.55
N PHE A 436 21.65 -35.14 -6.12
CA PHE A 436 22.68 -34.56 -6.97
C PHE A 436 23.65 -35.63 -7.43
N THR A 437 23.94 -35.70 -8.73
CA THR A 437 24.96 -36.59 -9.29
C THR A 437 26.36 -36.29 -8.75
N GLU A 438 26.62 -35.02 -8.42
CA GLU A 438 27.83 -34.53 -7.71
C GLU A 438 27.40 -33.57 -6.63
N GLU A 439 28.06 -33.63 -5.47
CA GLU A 439 27.77 -32.70 -4.36
C GLU A 439 28.16 -31.26 -4.76
N PRO A 440 27.19 -30.34 -4.92
CA PRO A 440 27.49 -28.97 -5.31
C PRO A 440 28.17 -28.18 -4.19
N GLU A 441 28.83 -27.08 -4.56
CA GLU A 441 29.33 -26.11 -3.60
C GLU A 441 28.15 -25.39 -2.93
N ALA A 442 28.21 -25.25 -1.60
CA ALA A 442 27.12 -24.69 -0.78
C ALA A 442 27.62 -23.67 0.24
N VAL A 443 26.68 -22.91 0.78
CA VAL A 443 26.87 -22.01 1.95
C VAL A 443 25.90 -22.42 3.07
N ASP A 444 26.31 -22.21 4.33
CA ASP A 444 25.48 -22.51 5.50
C ASP A 444 24.41 -21.44 5.76
N ILE A 445 24.65 -20.22 5.31
CA ILE A 445 23.76 -19.07 5.45
C ILE A 445 23.54 -18.52 4.04
N CYS A 446 22.32 -18.64 3.55
CA CYS A 446 22.02 -18.32 2.16
C CYS A 446 20.83 -17.36 2.09
N ASP A 447 21.08 -16.16 1.57
CA ASP A 447 20.02 -15.28 1.08
C ASP A 447 19.70 -15.68 -0.35
N ILE A 448 18.51 -16.26 -0.57
CA ILE A 448 18.06 -16.68 -1.90
C ILE A 448 17.44 -15.54 -2.72
N ASP A 449 17.22 -14.39 -2.09
CA ASP A 449 16.64 -13.20 -2.74
C ASP A 449 17.71 -12.13 -3.05
N MET A 450 18.96 -12.55 -3.20
CA MET A 450 20.07 -11.68 -3.59
C MET A 450 19.99 -11.35 -5.10
N ILE A 451 18.82 -10.90 -5.54
CA ILE A 451 18.53 -10.53 -6.93
C ILE A 451 19.05 -9.13 -7.27
N PHE A 452 19.14 -8.79 -8.56
CA PHE A 452 19.69 -7.50 -9.01
C PHE A 452 18.92 -6.28 -8.46
N ALA A 453 17.62 -6.41 -8.20
CA ALA A 453 16.81 -5.36 -7.59
C ALA A 453 17.16 -5.10 -6.11
N ASN A 454 17.71 -6.09 -5.41
CA ASN A 454 18.07 -6.03 -4.00
C ASN A 454 19.55 -5.70 -3.76
N ILE A 455 20.32 -5.46 -4.82
CA ILE A 455 21.75 -5.12 -4.75
C ILE A 455 21.95 -3.68 -5.22
N LEU A 456 22.42 -2.82 -4.31
CA LEU A 456 22.77 -1.44 -4.61
C LEU A 456 24.27 -1.29 -4.85
N ILE A 457 24.62 -0.39 -5.77
CA ILE A 457 25.97 0.14 -5.94
C ILE A 457 25.97 1.65 -5.66
N PRO A 458 27.12 2.24 -5.22
CA PRO A 458 27.22 3.68 -5.04
C PRO A 458 26.92 4.43 -6.34
N LYS A 459 26.17 5.53 -6.27
CA LYS A 459 25.89 6.38 -7.43
C LYS A 459 27.19 6.83 -8.12
N GLY A 460 27.21 6.79 -9.43
CA GLY A 460 28.38 7.13 -10.25
C GLY A 460 29.41 6.00 -10.40
N SER A 461 29.11 4.80 -9.88
CA SER A 461 29.97 3.62 -10.02
C SER A 461 29.59 2.72 -11.20
N GLU A 462 28.59 3.09 -11.98
CA GLU A 462 27.99 2.27 -13.05
C GLU A 462 29.00 1.84 -14.10
N ASN A 463 30.02 2.68 -14.38
CA ASN A 463 31.12 2.38 -15.33
C ASN A 463 32.26 1.54 -14.69
N LYS A 464 32.20 1.25 -13.40
CA LYS A 464 33.25 0.52 -12.64
C LYS A 464 32.65 -0.60 -11.79
N ILE A 465 31.64 -1.28 -12.28
CA ILE A 465 30.83 -2.28 -11.54
C ILE A 465 31.70 -3.33 -10.88
N GLY A 466 32.69 -3.91 -11.57
CA GLY A 466 33.58 -4.92 -10.99
C GLY A 466 34.43 -4.44 -9.80
N GLN A 467 34.54 -3.12 -9.60
CA GLN A 467 35.23 -2.51 -8.44
C GLN A 467 34.24 -1.98 -7.40
N ALA A 468 32.99 -1.77 -7.76
CA ALA A 468 31.98 -1.25 -6.86
C ALA A 468 31.69 -2.23 -5.72
N LYS A 469 31.56 -1.71 -4.51
CA LYS A 469 31.06 -2.46 -3.37
C LYS A 469 29.54 -2.60 -3.53
N TRP A 470 29.03 -3.82 -3.34
CA TRP A 470 27.60 -4.07 -3.28
C TRP A 470 27.06 -3.85 -1.88
N THR A 471 25.87 -3.30 -1.79
CA THR A 471 25.06 -3.30 -0.57
C THR A 471 23.77 -4.07 -0.83
N VAL A 472 23.58 -5.20 -0.17
CA VAL A 472 22.34 -5.98 -0.21
C VAL A 472 21.35 -5.35 0.76
N ILE A 473 20.16 -4.99 0.28
CA ILE A 473 19.16 -4.22 1.07
C ILE A 473 17.96 -5.04 1.52
N ASP A 474 17.72 -6.18 0.89
CA ASP A 474 16.65 -7.10 1.24
C ASP A 474 17.21 -8.53 1.35
N TYR A 475 17.05 -9.13 2.50
CA TYR A 475 17.56 -10.47 2.83
C TYR A 475 16.60 -11.21 3.74
N GLU A 476 15.31 -10.93 3.64
CA GLU A 476 14.26 -11.56 4.45
C GLU A 476 14.10 -13.06 4.17
N TRP A 477 14.56 -13.52 2.99
CA TRP A 477 14.56 -14.93 2.59
C TRP A 477 15.90 -15.61 2.79
N THR A 478 16.52 -15.37 3.94
CA THR A 478 17.77 -16.00 4.34
C THR A 478 17.51 -17.32 5.06
N PHE A 479 18.11 -18.40 4.57
CA PHE A 479 18.08 -19.71 5.20
C PHE A 479 19.35 -19.96 6.04
N PHE A 480 19.16 -20.61 7.19
CA PHE A 480 20.23 -20.94 8.15
C PHE A 480 20.61 -22.42 8.10
N PHE A 481 20.59 -22.99 6.91
CA PHE A 481 21.01 -24.35 6.60
C PHE A 481 21.72 -24.39 5.25
N PRO A 482 22.50 -25.45 4.93
CA PRO A 482 23.24 -25.51 3.67
C PRO A 482 22.33 -25.41 2.44
N VAL A 483 22.65 -24.46 1.55
CA VAL A 483 21.98 -24.28 0.24
C VAL A 483 23.05 -24.23 -0.85
N PRO A 484 22.87 -24.95 -1.98
CA PRO A 484 23.80 -24.86 -3.11
C PRO A 484 23.93 -23.43 -3.64
N LYS A 485 25.16 -22.95 -3.86
CA LYS A 485 25.42 -21.60 -4.39
C LYS A 485 24.79 -21.39 -5.77
N LEU A 486 24.73 -22.43 -6.59
CA LEU A 486 24.06 -22.36 -7.89
C LEU A 486 22.56 -22.03 -7.79
N PHE A 487 21.94 -22.31 -6.66
CA PHE A 487 20.54 -21.95 -6.43
C PHE A 487 20.31 -20.44 -6.40
N VAL A 488 21.28 -19.69 -5.88
CA VAL A 488 21.23 -18.21 -5.86
C VAL A 488 21.42 -17.62 -7.26
N LEU A 489 22.16 -18.34 -8.14
CA LEU A 489 22.41 -17.90 -9.52
C LEU A 489 21.27 -18.20 -10.47
N TYR A 490 20.39 -19.16 -10.10
CA TYR A 490 19.23 -19.57 -10.91
C TYR A 490 18.07 -18.60 -10.77
#